data_bc26a99ea9794fb6c7a5cecc83f933a7
#
_entry.id   bc26a99ea9794fb6c7a5cecc83f933a7
#
_cell.length_a   1.000
_cell.length_b   1.000
_cell.length_c   1.000
_cell.angle_alpha   90.00
_cell.angle_beta   90.00
_cell.angle_gamma   90.00
#
_symmetry.space_group_name_H-M   'P 1'
#
loop_
_entity.id
_entity.type
_entity.pdbx_description
1 polymer ?
#
loop_
_entity_poly.entity_id
_entity_poly.type
_entity_poly.pdbx_seq_one_letter_code
_entity_poly.pdbx_strand_id
1 'polypeptide(L)'
;EMTEKWEQMPKDIEWHMIGHVQTNKVKFMAEYVSLIHGVDSFKLLEEINKQAKKHNRIIDCLLQIHIAEEETKFGLNEEELEDILKNFDSAQSDNNSFKNIKIVGLMGMATFTENTAQIEKEFKHLKAIFDKHSQLETSNLKLQTLSMGMSGDYQLAISCGSTMVRIGSSIFGNRNYQ
;
A
#
# COMPACT_ATOMS: atom_id res chain seq x y z
N GLU A 1 2.45 0.46 -19.51
CA GLU A 1 1.43 1.52 -19.35
C GLU A 1 1.88 2.62 -18.39
N MET A 2 2.17 2.33 -17.10
CA MET A 2 2.57 3.38 -16.12
C MET A 2 3.86 4.07 -16.53
N THR A 3 4.89 3.34 -16.95
CA THR A 3 6.18 3.87 -17.41
C THR A 3 6.04 4.77 -18.64
N GLU A 4 5.30 4.33 -19.63
CA GLU A 4 5.04 5.09 -20.85
C GLU A 4 4.31 6.42 -20.56
N LYS A 5 3.35 6.40 -19.64
CA LYS A 5 2.68 7.61 -19.17
C LYS A 5 3.64 8.55 -18.44
N TRP A 6 4.48 8.00 -17.54
CA TRP A 6 5.48 8.80 -16.83
C TRP A 6 6.45 9.49 -17.78
N GLU A 7 6.87 8.85 -18.87
CA GLU A 7 7.75 9.45 -19.87
C GLU A 7 7.12 10.68 -20.56
N GLN A 8 5.80 10.65 -20.76
CA GLN A 8 5.04 11.67 -21.52
C GLN A 8 4.41 12.76 -20.64
N MET A 9 4.27 12.52 -19.34
CA MET A 9 3.58 13.41 -18.41
C MET A 9 4.57 14.34 -17.69
N PRO A 10 4.10 15.47 -17.10
CA PRO A 10 4.90 16.34 -16.26
C PRO A 10 5.61 15.56 -15.13
N LYS A 11 6.85 16.00 -14.80
CA LYS A 11 7.69 15.27 -13.82
C LYS A 11 7.40 15.63 -12.36
N ASP A 12 6.51 16.57 -12.11
CA ASP A 12 6.01 16.98 -10.80
C ASP A 12 4.83 16.14 -10.29
N ILE A 13 4.37 15.16 -11.09
CA ILE A 13 3.32 14.22 -10.68
C ILE A 13 3.89 13.19 -9.71
N GLU A 14 3.23 13.04 -8.56
CA GLU A 14 3.48 11.97 -7.61
C GLU A 14 2.80 10.67 -8.07
N TRP A 15 3.60 9.70 -8.50
CA TRP A 15 3.09 8.44 -9.03
C TRP A 15 2.86 7.43 -7.93
N HIS A 16 1.63 6.93 -7.81
CA HIS A 16 1.26 5.87 -6.88
C HIS A 16 0.97 4.56 -7.61
N MET A 17 1.59 3.48 -7.16
CA MET A 17 1.28 2.12 -7.64
C MET A 17 0.26 1.47 -6.70
N ILE A 18 -0.99 1.27 -7.17
CA ILE A 18 -2.10 0.78 -6.34
C ILE A 18 -2.30 -0.74 -6.51
N GLY A 19 -2.14 -1.24 -7.74
CA GLY A 19 -2.38 -2.65 -8.06
C GLY A 19 -1.34 -3.60 -7.48
N HIS A 20 -1.63 -4.90 -7.54
CA HIS A 20 -0.67 -5.95 -7.16
C HIS A 20 0.64 -5.82 -7.94
N VAL A 21 1.75 -5.88 -7.22
CA VAL A 21 3.10 -5.66 -7.78
C VAL A 21 3.86 -6.97 -7.82
N GLN A 22 4.14 -7.46 -9.01
CA GLN A 22 5.10 -8.54 -9.18
C GLN A 22 6.52 -8.02 -8.92
N THR A 23 7.33 -8.75 -8.15
CA THR A 23 8.71 -8.37 -7.79
C THR A 23 9.58 -7.99 -8.99
N ASN A 24 9.48 -8.73 -10.10
CA ASN A 24 10.25 -8.45 -11.33
C ASN A 24 9.84 -7.15 -12.04
N LYS A 25 8.71 -6.54 -11.66
CA LYS A 25 8.21 -5.27 -12.24
C LYS A 25 8.67 -4.04 -11.48
N VAL A 26 9.12 -4.18 -10.22
CA VAL A 26 9.58 -3.07 -9.38
C VAL A 26 10.65 -2.23 -10.08
N LYS A 27 11.61 -2.86 -10.77
CA LYS A 27 12.69 -2.18 -11.49
C LYS A 27 12.23 -1.15 -12.54
N PHE A 28 11.00 -1.28 -13.06
CA PHE A 28 10.48 -0.38 -14.08
C PHE A 28 9.81 0.88 -13.51
N MET A 29 9.56 0.91 -12.20
CA MET A 29 8.89 2.04 -11.55
C MET A 29 9.75 2.69 -10.44
N ALA A 30 10.79 2.03 -9.97
CA ALA A 30 11.59 2.50 -8.83
C ALA A 30 12.24 3.87 -9.05
N GLU A 31 12.45 4.26 -10.31
CA GLU A 31 13.01 5.57 -10.65
C GLU A 31 12.05 6.73 -10.31
N TYR A 32 10.74 6.53 -10.37
CA TYR A 32 9.77 7.63 -10.32
C TYR A 32 8.59 7.40 -9.36
N VAL A 33 8.28 6.16 -8.96
CA VAL A 33 7.16 5.90 -8.05
C VAL A 33 7.40 6.57 -6.69
N SER A 34 6.38 7.23 -6.15
CA SER A 34 6.43 7.88 -4.85
C SER A 34 5.87 6.99 -3.76
N LEU A 35 4.78 6.26 -4.03
CA LEU A 35 4.11 5.39 -3.07
C LEU A 35 3.67 4.07 -3.72
N ILE A 36 4.01 2.95 -3.10
CA ILE A 36 3.52 1.62 -3.49
C ILE A 36 2.52 1.15 -2.43
N HIS A 37 1.25 0.98 -2.82
CA HIS A 37 0.16 0.61 -1.91
C HIS A 37 0.04 -0.90 -1.68
N GLY A 38 0.40 -1.71 -2.67
CA GLY A 38 0.15 -3.16 -2.68
C GLY A 38 1.35 -3.98 -2.23
N VAL A 39 1.93 -3.68 -1.05
CA VAL A 39 3.04 -4.48 -0.52
C VAL A 39 2.49 -5.58 0.37
N ASP A 40 2.55 -6.81 -0.12
CA ASP A 40 1.93 -8.00 0.47
C ASP A 40 2.95 -9.07 0.89
N SER A 41 4.25 -8.76 0.90
CA SER A 41 5.27 -9.71 1.33
C SER A 41 6.60 -9.03 1.67
N PHE A 42 7.36 -9.65 2.59
CA PHE A 42 8.70 -9.21 2.94
C PHE A 42 9.65 -9.22 1.72
N LYS A 43 9.53 -10.26 0.87
CA LYS A 43 10.29 -10.38 -0.38
C LYS A 43 10.07 -9.17 -1.32
N LEU A 44 8.85 -8.65 -1.38
CA LEU A 44 8.55 -7.46 -2.19
C LEU A 44 9.21 -6.22 -1.58
N LEU A 45 9.19 -6.05 -0.24
CA LEU A 45 9.91 -4.97 0.44
C LEU A 45 11.42 -5.00 0.14
N GLU A 46 12.05 -6.18 0.20
CA GLU A 46 13.46 -6.35 -0.14
C GLU A 46 13.76 -5.89 -1.57
N GLU A 47 12.93 -6.31 -2.54
CA GLU A 47 13.13 -5.93 -3.93
C GLU A 47 12.88 -4.43 -4.16
N ILE A 48 11.88 -3.82 -3.50
CA ILE A 48 11.65 -2.38 -3.57
C ILE A 48 12.88 -1.63 -3.01
N ASN A 49 13.38 -2.01 -1.83
CA ASN A 49 14.56 -1.41 -1.22
C ASN A 49 15.80 -1.51 -2.12
N LYS A 50 16.03 -2.69 -2.71
CA LYS A 50 17.13 -2.95 -3.63
C LYS A 50 17.05 -2.08 -4.90
N GLN A 51 15.88 -1.94 -5.50
CA GLN A 51 15.70 -1.13 -6.70
C GLN A 51 15.75 0.37 -6.37
N ALA A 52 15.13 0.81 -5.27
CA ALA A 52 15.20 2.18 -4.80
C ALA A 52 16.65 2.64 -4.56
N LYS A 53 17.48 1.75 -3.96
CA LYS A 53 18.92 1.99 -3.76
C LYS A 53 19.66 2.29 -5.06
N LYS A 54 19.35 1.58 -6.15
CA LYS A 54 20.00 1.80 -7.47
C LYS A 54 19.73 3.19 -8.03
N HIS A 55 18.58 3.77 -7.68
CA HIS A 55 18.18 5.11 -8.11
C HIS A 55 18.45 6.19 -7.05
N ASN A 56 19.15 5.86 -5.97
CA ASN A 56 19.41 6.76 -4.83
C ASN A 56 18.14 7.40 -4.27
N ARG A 57 17.05 6.62 -4.19
CA ARG A 57 15.74 7.07 -3.71
C ARG A 57 15.35 6.39 -2.42
N ILE A 58 14.37 6.99 -1.73
CA ILE A 58 13.56 6.37 -0.69
C ILE A 58 12.15 6.30 -1.26
N ILE A 59 11.54 5.10 -1.24
CA ILE A 59 10.20 4.87 -1.73
C ILE A 59 9.28 4.57 -0.55
N ASP A 60 8.15 5.28 -0.47
CA ASP A 60 7.14 5.03 0.54
C ASP A 60 6.32 3.78 0.20
N CYS A 61 5.99 2.98 1.22
CA CYS A 61 5.27 1.73 1.08
C CYS A 61 4.09 1.67 2.05
N LEU A 62 2.95 1.15 1.58
CA LEU A 62 1.86 0.70 2.45
C LEU A 62 1.85 -0.83 2.46
N LEU A 63 1.71 -1.42 3.65
CA LEU A 63 1.49 -2.85 3.76
C LEU A 63 0.01 -3.16 3.46
N GLN A 64 -0.23 -4.03 2.50
CA GLN A 64 -1.57 -4.43 2.12
C GLN A 64 -2.06 -5.55 3.04
N ILE A 65 -3.18 -5.30 3.72
CA ILE A 65 -3.82 -6.24 4.63
C ILE A 65 -5.03 -6.88 3.95
N HIS A 66 -5.17 -8.18 4.09
CA HIS A 66 -6.34 -8.93 3.65
C HIS A 66 -7.47 -8.77 4.66
N ILE A 67 -8.48 -7.97 4.32
CA ILE A 67 -9.65 -7.70 5.17
C ILE A 67 -10.97 -8.20 4.58
N ALA A 68 -10.97 -8.52 3.29
CA ALA A 68 -12.15 -8.98 2.59
C ALA A 68 -12.49 -10.43 2.93
N GLU A 69 -13.78 -10.78 2.91
CA GLU A 69 -14.21 -12.18 3.01
C GLU A 69 -13.96 -12.96 1.69
N GLU A 70 -13.60 -12.24 0.60
CA GLU A 70 -13.24 -12.84 -0.69
C GLU A 70 -11.79 -13.37 -0.67
N GLU A 71 -11.61 -14.68 -0.87
CA GLU A 71 -10.28 -15.32 -0.97
C GLU A 71 -9.43 -14.83 -2.16
N THR A 72 -10.05 -14.18 -3.13
CA THR A 72 -9.37 -13.67 -4.34
C THR A 72 -8.59 -12.37 -4.12
N LYS A 73 -8.74 -11.72 -2.96
CA LYS A 73 -7.99 -10.52 -2.63
C LYS A 73 -6.62 -10.86 -2.06
N PHE A 74 -5.61 -10.11 -2.48
CA PHE A 74 -4.25 -10.20 -1.95
C PHE A 74 -4.13 -9.42 -0.65
N GLY A 75 -3.17 -9.78 0.17
CA GLY A 75 -2.83 -9.05 1.38
C GLY A 75 -2.29 -9.97 2.47
N LEU A 76 -1.63 -9.36 3.43
CA LEU A 76 -1.09 -10.00 4.63
C LEU A 76 -2.22 -10.29 5.63
N ASN A 77 -2.14 -11.37 6.35
CA ASN A 77 -2.88 -11.55 7.59
C ASN A 77 -2.18 -10.82 8.75
N GLU A 78 -2.79 -10.79 9.95
CA GLU A 78 -2.22 -10.08 11.10
C GLU A 78 -0.89 -10.68 11.58
N GLU A 79 -0.72 -11.98 11.52
CA GLU A 79 0.52 -12.67 11.92
C GLU A 79 1.68 -12.31 10.96
N GLU A 80 1.42 -12.36 9.66
CA GLU A 80 2.39 -11.96 8.63
C GLU A 80 2.76 -10.48 8.74
N LEU A 81 1.79 -9.61 9.08
CA LEU A 81 2.05 -8.20 9.35
C LEU A 81 3.01 -8.03 10.54
N GLU A 82 2.72 -8.70 11.67
CA GLU A 82 3.57 -8.63 12.85
C GLU A 82 4.99 -9.13 12.57
N ASP A 83 5.13 -10.20 11.82
CA ASP A 83 6.43 -10.74 11.43
C ASP A 83 7.20 -9.78 10.53
N ILE A 84 6.53 -9.13 9.58
CA ILE A 84 7.16 -8.09 8.74
C ILE A 84 7.62 -6.92 9.60
N LEU A 85 6.79 -6.41 10.50
CA LEU A 85 7.13 -5.27 11.35
C LEU A 85 8.31 -5.57 12.28
N LYS A 86 8.34 -6.76 12.90
CA LYS A 86 9.46 -7.23 13.74
C LYS A 86 10.77 -7.36 12.95
N ASN A 87 10.70 -8.01 11.77
CA ASN A 87 11.88 -8.21 10.93
C ASN A 87 12.39 -6.88 10.34
N PHE A 88 11.49 -5.95 10.03
CA PHE A 88 11.84 -4.63 9.55
C PHE A 88 12.55 -3.81 10.62
N ASP A 89 12.10 -3.84 11.85
CA ASP A 89 12.72 -3.17 13.00
C ASP A 89 14.09 -3.77 13.33
N SER A 90 14.20 -5.09 13.41
CA SER A 90 15.47 -5.78 13.69
C SER A 90 16.52 -5.61 12.59
N ALA A 91 16.11 -5.55 11.32
CA ALA A 91 17.03 -5.34 10.20
C ALA A 91 17.66 -3.93 10.17
N GLN A 92 17.16 -2.98 10.96
CA GLN A 92 17.78 -1.66 11.11
C GLN A 92 19.08 -1.69 11.94
N SER A 93 19.24 -2.69 12.81
CA SER A 93 20.45 -2.87 13.62
C SER A 93 21.63 -3.46 12.83
N ASP A 94 21.38 -4.09 11.69
CA ASP A 94 22.39 -4.73 10.86
C ASP A 94 22.72 -3.89 9.60
N ASN A 95 23.92 -4.07 9.04
CA ASN A 95 24.40 -3.38 7.84
C ASN A 95 23.56 -3.59 6.58
N ASN A 96 22.51 -4.42 6.62
CA ASN A 96 21.58 -4.69 5.54
C ASN A 96 20.23 -3.95 5.72
N SER A 97 20.27 -2.74 6.25
CA SER A 97 19.10 -1.94 6.60
C SER A 97 18.26 -1.55 5.39
N PHE A 98 16.93 -1.54 5.59
CA PHE A 98 15.92 -1.00 4.66
C PHE A 98 15.98 0.54 4.57
N LYS A 99 17.14 1.09 4.18
CA LYS A 99 17.39 2.56 4.15
C LYS A 99 16.71 3.28 2.98
N ASN A 100 16.28 2.51 1.98
CA ASN A 100 15.75 3.06 0.75
C ASN A 100 14.23 2.87 0.60
N ILE A 101 13.55 2.46 1.68
CA ILE A 101 12.10 2.44 1.79
C ILE A 101 11.63 2.98 3.13
N LYS A 102 10.38 3.45 3.17
CA LYS A 102 9.65 3.76 4.40
C LYS A 102 8.31 3.04 4.40
N ILE A 103 7.96 2.41 5.51
CA ILE A 103 6.61 1.93 5.74
C ILE A 103 5.82 3.08 6.38
N VAL A 104 4.91 3.68 5.60
CA VAL A 104 4.16 4.88 6.01
C VAL A 104 2.71 4.59 6.36
N GLY A 105 2.25 3.34 6.22
CA GLY A 105 0.86 3.01 6.56
C GLY A 105 0.42 1.64 6.11
N LEU A 106 -0.90 1.45 6.19
CA LEU A 106 -1.58 0.23 5.76
C LEU A 106 -2.55 0.53 4.61
N MET A 107 -2.81 -0.50 3.79
CA MET A 107 -3.83 -0.47 2.75
C MET A 107 -4.72 -1.69 2.85
N GLY A 108 -6.02 -1.53 2.58
CA GLY A 108 -6.96 -2.63 2.43
C GLY A 108 -8.04 -2.33 1.39
N MET A 109 -8.63 -3.40 0.90
CA MET A 109 -9.79 -3.36 0.02
C MET A 109 -10.88 -4.24 0.62
N ALA A 110 -12.06 -3.67 0.80
CA ALA A 110 -13.23 -4.42 1.24
C ALA A 110 -13.76 -5.35 0.14
N THR A 111 -14.59 -6.28 0.53
CA THR A 111 -15.35 -7.17 -0.37
C THR A 111 -16.16 -6.33 -1.35
N PHE A 112 -16.18 -6.73 -2.60
CA PHE A 112 -17.04 -6.09 -3.63
C PHE A 112 -18.49 -6.58 -3.45
N THR A 113 -19.28 -5.85 -2.68
CA THR A 113 -20.67 -6.19 -2.32
C THR A 113 -21.50 -4.93 -2.11
N GLU A 114 -22.81 -5.05 -2.17
CA GLU A 114 -23.76 -4.00 -1.78
C GLU A 114 -24.09 -4.02 -0.27
N ASN A 115 -23.59 -5.01 0.47
CA ASN A 115 -23.76 -5.13 1.92
C ASN A 115 -22.88 -4.11 2.66
N THR A 116 -23.40 -2.93 2.91
CA THR A 116 -22.69 -1.84 3.58
C THR A 116 -22.24 -2.21 4.99
N ALA A 117 -23.00 -3.05 5.72
CA ALA A 117 -22.62 -3.47 7.07
C ALA A 117 -21.38 -4.38 7.06
N GLN A 118 -21.23 -5.22 6.04
CA GLN A 118 -20.03 -6.04 5.84
C GLN A 118 -18.82 -5.15 5.51
N ILE A 119 -18.97 -4.22 4.56
CA ILE A 119 -17.91 -3.28 4.17
C ILE A 119 -17.46 -2.47 5.39
N GLU A 120 -18.39 -1.98 6.20
CA GLU A 120 -18.10 -1.22 7.41
C GLU A 120 -17.31 -2.05 8.44
N LYS A 121 -17.70 -3.31 8.65
CA LYS A 121 -17.00 -4.25 9.53
C LYS A 121 -15.56 -4.45 9.07
N GLU A 122 -15.33 -4.68 7.77
CA GLU A 122 -14.00 -4.88 7.19
C GLU A 122 -13.13 -3.62 7.32
N PHE A 123 -13.66 -2.42 7.06
CA PHE A 123 -12.93 -1.17 7.26
C PHE A 123 -12.61 -0.89 8.73
N LYS A 124 -13.54 -1.15 9.65
CA LYS A 124 -13.29 -1.03 11.10
C LYS A 124 -12.22 -2.02 11.57
N HIS A 125 -12.19 -3.21 11.00
CA HIS A 125 -11.15 -4.19 11.29
C HIS A 125 -9.76 -3.68 10.86
N LEU A 126 -9.62 -3.16 9.63
CA LEU A 126 -8.36 -2.55 9.18
C LEU A 126 -7.94 -1.36 10.06
N LYS A 127 -8.92 -0.51 10.46
CA LYS A 127 -8.65 0.60 11.36
C LYS A 127 -8.14 0.14 12.72
N ALA A 128 -8.71 -0.93 13.28
CA ALA A 128 -8.25 -1.50 14.55
C ALA A 128 -6.81 -2.04 14.45
N ILE A 129 -6.45 -2.72 13.35
CA ILE A 129 -5.08 -3.18 13.08
C ILE A 129 -4.14 -1.96 12.98
N PHE A 130 -4.54 -0.92 12.25
CA PHE A 130 -3.76 0.31 12.12
C PHE A 130 -3.50 0.97 13.49
N ASP A 131 -4.53 1.13 14.31
CA ASP A 131 -4.40 1.74 15.63
C ASP A 131 -3.51 0.93 16.57
N LYS A 132 -3.63 -0.39 16.55
CA LYS A 132 -2.77 -1.32 17.32
C LYS A 132 -1.29 -1.08 17.05
N HIS A 133 -0.92 -0.80 15.81
CA HIS A 133 0.47 -0.65 15.38
C HIS A 133 0.92 0.82 15.20
N SER A 134 0.03 1.80 15.35
CA SER A 134 0.31 3.22 15.11
C SER A 134 1.34 3.83 16.08
N GLN A 135 1.59 3.19 17.21
CA GLN A 135 2.61 3.60 18.20
C GLN A 135 4.03 3.18 17.82
N LEU A 136 4.18 2.30 16.83
CA LEU A 136 5.49 1.88 16.34
C LEU A 136 6.09 2.99 15.50
N GLU A 137 7.20 3.55 15.97
CA GLU A 137 7.91 4.62 15.25
C GLU A 137 9.41 4.36 15.27
N THR A 138 9.98 4.28 14.07
CA THR A 138 11.42 4.21 13.86
C THR A 138 11.80 5.18 12.73
N SER A 139 13.06 5.23 12.33
CA SER A 139 13.54 6.16 11.29
C SER A 139 12.80 5.98 9.93
N ASN A 140 12.33 4.77 9.62
CA ASN A 140 11.68 4.41 8.36
C ASN A 140 10.41 3.54 8.54
N LEU A 141 9.85 3.53 9.74
CA LEU A 141 8.54 2.97 10.05
C LEU A 141 7.73 3.99 10.85
N LYS A 142 6.67 4.52 10.26
CA LYS A 142 5.70 5.37 10.94
C LYS A 142 4.36 5.30 10.25
N LEU A 143 3.39 4.65 10.88
CA LEU A 143 2.07 4.46 10.30
C LEU A 143 1.25 5.76 10.43
N GLN A 144 1.12 6.49 9.34
CA GLN A 144 0.36 7.74 9.23
C GLN A 144 -0.76 7.66 8.19
N THR A 145 -0.64 6.74 7.24
CA THR A 145 -1.58 6.61 6.12
C THR A 145 -2.38 5.33 6.25
N LEU A 146 -3.71 5.48 6.29
CA LEU A 146 -4.66 4.39 6.21
C LEU A 146 -5.41 4.50 4.88
N SER A 147 -4.97 3.71 3.89
CA SER A 147 -5.52 3.73 2.53
C SER A 147 -6.61 2.68 2.39
N MET A 148 -7.87 3.11 2.43
CA MET A 148 -9.04 2.28 2.18
C MET A 148 -10.15 3.12 1.58
N GLY A 149 -11.04 2.48 0.81
CA GLY A 149 -12.11 3.14 0.09
C GLY A 149 -11.78 3.47 -1.37
N MET A 150 -12.70 3.12 -2.25
CA MET A 150 -12.69 3.36 -3.69
C MET A 150 -13.95 4.11 -4.13
N SER A 151 -14.16 4.27 -5.42
CA SER A 151 -15.28 5.05 -5.98
C SER A 151 -16.67 4.67 -5.44
N GLY A 152 -16.87 3.42 -5.05
CA GLY A 152 -18.18 2.91 -4.58
C GLY A 152 -18.40 3.01 -3.06
N ASP A 153 -17.33 3.11 -2.27
CA ASP A 153 -17.40 2.96 -0.81
C ASP A 153 -16.55 3.99 -0.02
N TYR A 154 -15.97 4.98 -0.70
CA TYR A 154 -15.04 5.95 -0.07
C TYR A 154 -15.68 6.75 1.07
N GLN A 155 -16.96 7.08 0.99
CA GLN A 155 -17.64 7.84 2.05
C GLN A 155 -17.70 7.02 3.35
N LEU A 156 -18.02 5.73 3.23
CA LEU A 156 -18.02 4.80 4.35
C LEU A 156 -16.60 4.57 4.88
N ALA A 157 -15.60 4.46 4.01
CA ALA A 157 -14.22 4.34 4.40
C ALA A 157 -13.73 5.57 5.21
N ILE A 158 -14.10 6.79 4.79
CA ILE A 158 -13.78 8.03 5.52
C ILE A 158 -14.44 8.01 6.91
N SER A 159 -15.71 7.63 7.02
CA SER A 159 -16.40 7.52 8.32
C SER A 159 -15.76 6.47 9.24
N CYS A 160 -15.10 5.45 8.68
CA CYS A 160 -14.33 4.45 9.42
C CYS A 160 -12.87 4.86 9.70
N GLY A 161 -12.46 6.09 9.34
CA GLY A 161 -11.14 6.63 9.67
C GLY A 161 -10.08 6.50 8.57
N SER A 162 -10.49 6.29 7.31
CA SER A 162 -9.57 6.35 6.17
C SER A 162 -8.90 7.74 6.08
N THR A 163 -7.60 7.76 5.87
CA THR A 163 -6.84 9.00 5.62
C THR A 163 -6.50 9.19 4.14
N MET A 164 -6.69 8.15 3.32
CA MET A 164 -6.44 8.18 1.89
C MET A 164 -7.45 7.28 1.15
N VAL A 165 -8.17 7.85 0.19
CA VAL A 165 -9.10 7.12 -0.69
C VAL A 165 -8.54 7.02 -2.11
N ARG A 166 -9.00 6.03 -2.87
CA ARG A 166 -8.51 5.74 -4.23
C ARG A 166 -9.66 5.86 -5.23
N ILE A 167 -9.86 7.06 -5.77
CA ILE A 167 -10.97 7.38 -6.66
C ILE A 167 -10.52 7.27 -8.12
N GLY A 168 -11.16 6.41 -8.88
CA GLY A 168 -10.88 6.20 -10.30
C GLY A 168 -12.13 6.32 -11.17
N SER A 169 -13.03 5.34 -11.13
CA SER A 169 -14.19 5.28 -12.02
C SER A 169 -15.14 6.47 -11.87
N SER A 170 -15.26 7.08 -10.70
CA SER A 170 -16.08 8.29 -10.49
C SER A 170 -15.50 9.53 -11.17
N ILE A 171 -14.19 9.55 -11.49
CA ILE A 171 -13.53 10.68 -12.15
C ILE A 171 -13.36 10.40 -13.65
N PHE A 172 -12.89 9.21 -14.01
CA PHE A 172 -12.48 8.86 -15.37
C PHE A 172 -13.48 7.98 -16.12
N GLY A 173 -14.61 7.60 -15.48
CA GLY A 173 -15.56 6.64 -16.02
C GLY A 173 -15.09 5.18 -15.89
N ASN A 174 -15.93 4.27 -16.36
CA ASN A 174 -15.62 2.84 -16.35
C ASN A 174 -14.51 2.50 -17.35
N ARG A 175 -13.66 1.54 -17.00
CA ARG A 175 -12.65 1.03 -17.94
C ARG A 175 -13.33 0.26 -19.07
N ASN A 176 -13.09 0.67 -20.30
CA ASN A 176 -13.43 -0.12 -21.48
C ASN A 176 -12.31 -1.16 -21.67
N TYR A 177 -12.60 -2.40 -21.30
CA TYR A 177 -11.76 -3.54 -21.69
C TYR A 177 -12.07 -3.87 -23.15
N GLN A 178 -11.23 -3.40 -24.07
CA GLN A 178 -11.20 -3.89 -25.46
C GLN A 178 -10.24 -5.06 -25.57
#